data_9af1712a5992103a02d3317a1bfb7d17
#
_entry.id   9af1712a5992103a02d3317a1bfb7d17
#
_cell.length_a   1.000
_cell.length_b   1.000
_cell.length_c   1.000
_cell.angle_alpha   90.00
_cell.angle_beta   90.00
_cell.angle_gamma   90.00
#
_symmetry.space_group_name_H-M   'P 1'
#
loop_
_entity.id
_entity.type
_entity.pdbx_description
1 polymer ?
#
loop_
_entity_poly.entity_id
_entity_poly.type
_entity_poly.pdbx_seq_one_letter_code
_entity_poly.pdbx_strand_id
1 'polypeptide(L)'
;MHWYVALSALASFVVAGIAAAVMRVWAPKWGLVDHPGERKIHERPIALGGGVAIWAGVCLPLAVIELLLVPWAQAYRANPDSARLDFSFAGAWGARLAEFVEPHLPGLVAQAGDLWFILACGSVLALLGLVDDLRGLDWRFRIGVETLVAAAVVFGRGWKLTLFVD
;
A
#
# COMPACT_ATOMS: atom_id res chain seq x y z
N MET A 1 2.51 -21.98 -6.09
CA MET A 1 1.67 -20.87 -5.53
C MET A 1 2.35 -20.07 -4.44
N HIS A 2 3.15 -20.65 -3.54
CA HIS A 2 3.77 -19.95 -2.40
C HIS A 2 4.88 -18.93 -2.75
N TRP A 3 5.60 -19.14 -3.85
CA TRP A 3 6.71 -18.26 -4.21
C TRP A 3 6.27 -16.84 -4.70
N TYR A 4 5.07 -16.68 -5.26
CA TYR A 4 4.53 -15.37 -5.63
C TYR A 4 4.24 -14.52 -4.40
N VAL A 5 3.68 -15.16 -3.36
CA VAL A 5 3.45 -14.50 -2.06
C VAL A 5 4.78 -14.08 -1.44
N ALA A 6 5.78 -14.95 -1.50
CA ALA A 6 7.11 -14.64 -0.99
C ALA A 6 7.76 -13.48 -1.77
N LEU A 7 7.62 -13.44 -3.09
CA LEU A 7 8.17 -12.37 -3.92
C LEU A 7 7.51 -11.02 -3.65
N SER A 8 6.17 -11.00 -3.54
CA SER A 8 5.43 -9.76 -3.20
C SER A 8 5.76 -9.26 -1.79
N ALA A 9 5.86 -10.18 -0.82
CA ALA A 9 6.27 -9.85 0.53
C ALA A 9 7.70 -9.31 0.57
N LEU A 10 8.63 -9.89 -0.20
CA LEU A 10 10.01 -9.42 -0.30
C LEU A 10 10.08 -8.01 -0.89
N ALA A 11 9.34 -7.74 -1.96
CA ALA A 11 9.29 -6.40 -2.56
C ALA A 11 8.79 -5.35 -1.56
N SER A 12 7.70 -5.64 -0.86
CA SER A 12 7.14 -4.77 0.20
C SER A 12 8.12 -4.58 1.36
N PHE A 13 8.81 -5.64 1.79
CA PHE A 13 9.82 -5.58 2.84
C PHE A 13 11.00 -4.69 2.46
N VAL A 14 11.51 -4.83 1.23
CA VAL A 14 12.63 -4.01 0.74
C VAL A 14 12.22 -2.54 0.67
N VAL A 15 11.05 -2.23 0.11
CA VAL A 15 10.55 -0.86 0.01
C VAL A 15 10.33 -0.26 1.40
N ALA A 16 9.68 -0.98 2.32
CA ALA A 16 9.48 -0.54 3.69
C ALA A 16 10.82 -0.32 4.43
N GLY A 17 11.79 -1.22 4.23
CA GLY A 17 13.12 -1.11 4.81
C GLY A 17 13.89 0.12 4.32
N ILE A 18 13.87 0.39 3.02
CA ILE A 18 14.46 1.60 2.43
C ILE A 18 13.75 2.85 2.97
N ALA A 19 12.42 2.88 2.96
CA ALA A 19 11.64 3.99 3.48
C ALA A 19 11.92 4.24 4.98
N ALA A 20 12.04 3.18 5.79
CA ALA A 20 12.40 3.31 7.20
C ALA A 20 13.82 3.87 7.39
N ALA A 21 14.78 3.43 6.58
CA ALA A 21 16.15 3.97 6.61
C ALA A 21 16.17 5.46 6.22
N VAL A 22 15.42 5.84 5.20
CA VAL A 22 15.26 7.24 4.79
C VAL A 22 14.60 8.06 5.92
N MET A 23 13.51 7.56 6.50
CA MET A 23 12.82 8.26 7.60
C MET A 23 13.71 8.45 8.83
N ARG A 24 14.57 7.49 9.18
CA ARG A 24 15.54 7.65 10.29
C ARG A 24 16.47 8.85 10.09
N VAL A 25 16.82 9.18 8.85
CA VAL A 25 17.73 10.29 8.52
C VAL A 25 16.97 11.62 8.36
N TRP A 26 15.76 11.58 7.80
CA TRP A 26 15.02 12.78 7.42
C TRP A 26 14.01 13.22 8.48
N ALA A 27 13.41 12.29 9.21
CA ALA A 27 12.43 12.62 10.25
C ALA A 27 12.94 13.66 11.29
N PRO A 28 14.19 13.57 11.77
CA PRO A 28 14.72 14.60 12.66
C PRO A 28 14.80 15.99 12.03
N LYS A 29 15.06 16.08 10.72
CA LYS A 29 15.12 17.35 9.98
C LYS A 29 13.75 18.02 9.82
N TRP A 30 12.69 17.21 9.88
CA TRP A 30 11.29 17.66 9.75
C TRP A 30 10.60 17.84 11.11
N GLY A 31 11.33 17.66 12.22
CA GLY A 31 10.74 17.73 13.55
C GLY A 31 9.93 16.49 13.95
N LEU A 32 9.99 15.42 13.16
CA LEU A 32 9.35 14.14 13.44
C LEU A 32 10.20 13.33 14.42
N VAL A 33 10.32 13.82 15.65
CA VAL A 33 11.12 13.21 16.70
C VAL A 33 10.32 13.17 17.99
N ASP A 34 10.24 12.00 18.59
CA ASP A 34 9.73 11.81 19.92
C ASP A 34 10.84 12.06 20.94
N HIS A 35 10.68 13.12 21.76
CA HIS A 35 11.65 13.45 22.79
C HIS A 35 11.37 12.71 24.09
N PRO A 36 12.42 12.35 24.87
CA PRO A 36 12.25 11.79 26.19
C PRO A 36 11.39 12.69 27.08
N GLY A 37 10.58 12.10 27.94
CA GLY A 37 9.73 12.80 28.90
C GLY A 37 9.45 11.93 30.13
N GLU A 38 8.96 12.51 31.21
CA GLU A 38 8.78 11.84 32.52
C GLU A 38 7.92 10.55 32.45
N ARG A 39 7.05 10.44 31.42
CA ARG A 39 6.17 9.27 31.20
C ARG A 39 6.67 8.32 30.13
N LYS A 40 7.86 8.58 29.53
CA LYS A 40 8.38 7.82 28.40
C LYS A 40 9.57 6.96 28.82
N ILE A 41 9.58 5.73 28.32
CA ILE A 41 10.59 4.72 28.69
C ILE A 41 11.93 4.96 27.99
N HIS A 42 11.95 5.70 26.88
CA HIS A 42 13.18 5.92 26.09
C HIS A 42 13.97 7.16 26.62
N GLU A 43 15.27 6.97 26.71
CA GLU A 43 16.21 8.00 27.18
C GLU A 43 16.79 8.86 26.06
N ARG A 44 16.58 8.46 24.80
CA ARG A 44 17.11 9.17 23.62
C ARG A 44 15.96 9.56 22.68
N PRO A 45 16.11 10.66 21.93
CA PRO A 45 15.14 11.02 20.89
C PRO A 45 14.97 9.91 19.86
N ILE A 46 13.75 9.53 19.55
CA ILE A 46 13.40 8.48 18.59
C ILE A 46 12.75 9.14 17.37
N ALA A 47 13.25 8.81 16.17
CA ALA A 47 12.66 9.28 14.92
C ALA A 47 11.26 8.66 14.74
N LEU A 48 10.28 9.51 14.53
CA LEU A 48 8.92 9.15 14.14
C LEU A 48 8.85 8.89 12.62
N GLY A 49 7.71 8.40 12.15
CA GLY A 49 7.51 8.15 10.73
C GLY A 49 7.60 6.67 10.31
N GLY A 50 7.61 5.75 11.27
CA GLY A 50 7.48 4.31 11.00
C GLY A 50 6.22 3.98 10.19
N GLY A 51 5.11 4.70 10.46
CA GLY A 51 3.86 4.60 9.68
C GLY A 51 4.03 4.95 8.20
N VAL A 52 4.85 5.95 7.87
CA VAL A 52 5.18 6.31 6.48
C VAL A 52 5.94 5.18 5.78
N ALA A 53 6.86 4.52 6.47
CA ALA A 53 7.61 3.40 5.92
C ALA A 53 6.70 2.19 5.64
N ILE A 54 5.80 1.88 6.56
CA ILE A 54 4.79 0.81 6.36
C ILE A 54 3.87 1.16 5.19
N TRP A 55 3.35 2.39 5.16
CA TRP A 55 2.52 2.88 4.06
C TRP A 55 3.23 2.75 2.72
N ALA A 56 4.48 3.19 2.62
CA ALA A 56 5.28 3.09 1.40
C ALA A 56 5.47 1.62 0.98
N GLY A 57 5.76 0.73 1.93
CA GLY A 57 5.94 -0.70 1.68
C GLY A 57 4.68 -1.40 1.18
N VAL A 58 3.49 -0.90 1.52
CA VAL A 58 2.22 -1.44 1.05
C VAL A 58 1.79 -0.76 -0.26
N CYS A 59 1.76 0.57 -0.27
CA CYS A 59 1.16 1.32 -1.37
C CYS A 59 2.03 1.38 -2.62
N LEU A 60 3.37 1.56 -2.49
CA LEU A 60 4.22 1.73 -3.66
C LEU A 60 4.32 0.48 -4.54
N PRO A 61 4.57 -0.73 -4.01
CA PRO A 61 4.61 -1.92 -4.85
C PRO A 61 3.28 -2.18 -5.56
N LEU A 62 2.15 -2.02 -4.85
CA LEU A 62 0.82 -2.20 -5.43
C LEU A 62 0.54 -1.14 -6.49
N ALA A 63 0.83 0.14 -6.22
CA ALA A 63 0.66 1.21 -7.19
C ALA A 63 1.51 1.01 -8.44
N VAL A 64 2.77 0.59 -8.29
CA VAL A 64 3.65 0.31 -9.43
C VAL A 64 3.09 -0.84 -10.28
N ILE A 65 2.66 -1.93 -9.66
CA ILE A 65 2.06 -3.08 -10.36
C ILE A 65 0.81 -2.63 -11.12
N GLU A 66 -0.09 -1.90 -10.46
CA GLU A 66 -1.32 -1.41 -11.07
C GLU A 66 -1.03 -0.46 -12.25
N LEU A 67 -0.16 0.54 -12.06
CA LEU A 67 0.17 1.51 -13.09
C LEU A 67 0.82 0.87 -14.32
N LEU A 68 1.57 -0.20 -14.14
CA LEU A 68 2.21 -0.92 -15.24
C LEU A 68 1.27 -1.93 -15.91
N LEU A 69 0.49 -2.68 -15.13
CA LEU A 69 -0.30 -3.78 -15.64
C LEU A 69 -1.68 -3.37 -16.14
N VAL A 70 -2.34 -2.36 -15.55
CA VAL A 70 -3.70 -1.96 -15.94
C VAL A 70 -3.80 -1.45 -17.37
N PRO A 71 -2.94 -0.51 -17.85
CA PRO A 71 -2.98 -0.06 -19.23
C PRO A 71 -2.75 -1.20 -20.21
N TRP A 72 -1.85 -2.09 -19.86
CA TRP A 72 -1.54 -3.25 -20.69
C TRP A 72 -2.68 -4.29 -20.68
N ALA A 73 -3.32 -4.54 -19.54
CA ALA A 73 -4.48 -5.41 -19.43
C ALA A 73 -5.69 -4.86 -20.20
N GLN A 74 -5.84 -3.54 -20.29
CA GLN A 74 -6.86 -2.91 -21.14
C GLN A 74 -6.56 -3.13 -22.63
N ALA A 75 -5.30 -2.98 -23.06
CA ALA A 75 -4.90 -3.27 -24.42
C ALA A 75 -5.11 -4.76 -24.78
N TYR A 76 -4.79 -5.68 -23.87
CA TYR A 76 -5.04 -7.11 -24.03
C TYR A 76 -6.54 -7.43 -24.22
N ARG A 77 -7.42 -6.77 -23.48
CA ARG A 77 -8.87 -6.91 -23.66
C ARG A 77 -9.36 -6.45 -25.02
N ALA A 78 -8.76 -5.34 -25.53
CA ALA A 78 -9.13 -4.80 -26.83
C ALA A 78 -8.67 -5.68 -27.98
N ASN A 79 -7.47 -6.26 -27.89
CA ASN A 79 -6.90 -7.15 -28.88
C ASN A 79 -5.92 -8.16 -28.25
N PRO A 80 -6.38 -9.36 -27.88
CA PRO A 80 -5.55 -10.37 -27.22
C PRO A 80 -4.33 -10.81 -28.03
N ASP A 81 -4.43 -10.78 -29.36
CA ASP A 81 -3.34 -11.25 -30.23
C ASP A 81 -2.18 -10.24 -30.35
N SER A 82 -2.47 -8.94 -30.15
CA SER A 82 -1.48 -7.87 -30.27
C SER A 82 -0.82 -7.48 -28.95
N ALA A 83 -1.39 -7.87 -27.83
CA ALA A 83 -0.99 -7.41 -26.50
C ALA A 83 -0.47 -8.54 -25.60
N ARG A 84 0.24 -9.53 -26.16
CA ARG A 84 0.89 -10.56 -25.35
C ARG A 84 2.02 -9.97 -24.51
N LEU A 85 2.14 -10.41 -23.25
CA LEU A 85 3.28 -10.08 -22.42
C LEU A 85 4.54 -10.71 -23.00
N ASP A 86 5.39 -9.89 -23.58
CA ASP A 86 6.68 -10.33 -24.07
C ASP A 86 7.75 -10.06 -22.99
N PHE A 87 8.00 -11.07 -22.18
CA PHE A 87 9.14 -11.11 -21.26
C PHE A 87 10.30 -11.95 -21.83
N SER A 88 10.43 -12.03 -23.15
CA SER A 88 11.47 -12.84 -23.82
C SER A 88 12.89 -12.46 -23.37
N PHE A 89 13.11 -11.20 -22.94
CA PHE A 89 14.37 -10.76 -22.35
C PHE A 89 14.75 -11.50 -21.06
N ALA A 90 13.80 -12.08 -20.34
CA ALA A 90 14.01 -12.85 -19.13
C ALA A 90 14.03 -14.38 -19.37
N GLY A 91 14.08 -14.81 -20.64
CA GLY A 91 14.17 -16.22 -21.02
C GLY A 91 13.02 -17.09 -20.46
N ALA A 92 13.37 -18.28 -19.96
CA ALA A 92 12.37 -19.21 -19.40
C ALA A 92 11.60 -18.66 -18.19
N TRP A 93 12.17 -17.75 -17.44
CA TRP A 93 11.49 -17.06 -16.33
C TRP A 93 10.42 -16.09 -16.83
N GLY A 94 10.70 -15.37 -17.90
CA GLY A 94 9.74 -14.47 -18.52
C GLY A 94 8.51 -15.20 -19.04
N ALA A 95 8.69 -16.34 -19.70
CA ALA A 95 7.58 -17.16 -20.16
C ALA A 95 6.68 -17.64 -19.00
N ARG A 96 7.28 -18.08 -17.89
CA ARG A 96 6.51 -18.48 -16.68
C ARG A 96 5.78 -17.30 -16.02
N LEU A 97 6.36 -16.11 -16.04
CA LEU A 97 5.70 -14.90 -15.54
C LEU A 97 4.50 -14.54 -16.42
N ALA A 98 4.65 -14.57 -17.74
CA ALA A 98 3.54 -14.32 -18.67
C ALA A 98 2.40 -15.33 -18.45
N GLU A 99 2.69 -16.61 -18.45
CA GLU A 99 1.72 -17.68 -18.20
C GLU A 99 0.97 -17.52 -16.87
N PHE A 100 1.65 -16.99 -15.84
CA PHE A 100 1.02 -16.69 -14.56
C PHE A 100 0.19 -15.41 -14.58
N VAL A 101 0.66 -14.33 -15.17
CA VAL A 101 0.02 -13.00 -15.12
C VAL A 101 -1.19 -12.92 -16.05
N GLU A 102 -1.08 -13.45 -17.28
CA GLU A 102 -2.12 -13.33 -18.31
C GLU A 102 -3.53 -13.76 -17.85
N PRO A 103 -3.73 -14.90 -17.15
CA PRO A 103 -5.07 -15.30 -16.69
C PRO A 103 -5.66 -14.37 -15.63
N HIS A 104 -4.82 -13.59 -14.91
CA HIS A 104 -5.25 -12.72 -13.82
C HIS A 104 -5.56 -11.29 -14.27
N LEU A 105 -5.17 -10.91 -15.49
CA LEU A 105 -5.36 -9.56 -16.02
C LEU A 105 -6.82 -9.08 -16.05
N PRO A 106 -7.80 -9.90 -16.45
CA PRO A 106 -9.19 -9.47 -16.43
C PRO A 106 -9.68 -9.12 -15.02
N GLY A 107 -9.25 -9.91 -14.02
CA GLY A 107 -9.55 -9.65 -12.62
C GLY A 107 -8.87 -8.38 -12.09
N LEU A 108 -7.61 -8.16 -12.48
CA LEU A 108 -6.86 -6.96 -12.11
C LEU A 108 -7.59 -5.69 -12.56
N VAL A 109 -7.99 -5.64 -13.85
CA VAL A 109 -8.74 -4.48 -14.40
C VAL A 109 -10.09 -4.31 -13.72
N ALA A 110 -10.79 -5.42 -13.43
CA ALA A 110 -12.10 -5.35 -12.78
C ALA A 110 -12.00 -4.79 -11.34
N GLN A 111 -10.91 -5.09 -10.64
CA GLN A 111 -10.73 -4.71 -9.22
C GLN A 111 -9.84 -3.47 -9.02
N ALA A 112 -9.26 -2.92 -10.10
CA ALA A 112 -8.35 -1.76 -10.01
C ALA A 112 -8.98 -0.59 -9.24
N GLY A 113 -10.25 -0.27 -9.51
CA GLY A 113 -10.97 0.80 -8.83
C GLY A 113 -11.13 0.56 -7.32
N ASP A 114 -11.33 -0.68 -6.92
CA ASP A 114 -11.46 -1.07 -5.51
C ASP A 114 -10.11 -0.99 -4.79
N LEU A 115 -9.05 -1.44 -5.45
CA LEU A 115 -7.70 -1.33 -4.92
C LEU A 115 -7.29 0.13 -4.71
N TRP A 116 -7.48 1.00 -5.73
CA TRP A 116 -7.17 2.43 -5.59
C TRP A 116 -7.99 3.10 -4.50
N PHE A 117 -9.24 2.71 -4.33
CA PHE A 117 -10.09 3.22 -3.26
C PHE A 117 -9.54 2.82 -1.87
N ILE A 118 -9.15 1.56 -1.68
CA ILE A 118 -8.53 1.11 -0.41
C ILE A 118 -7.21 1.82 -0.17
N LEU A 119 -6.34 1.92 -1.18
CA LEU A 119 -5.06 2.61 -1.06
C LEU A 119 -5.25 4.08 -0.69
N ALA A 120 -6.26 4.74 -1.26
CA ALA A 120 -6.61 6.11 -0.92
C ALA A 120 -7.10 6.23 0.53
N CYS A 121 -8.00 5.36 0.98
CA CYS A 121 -8.45 5.31 2.37
C CYS A 121 -7.29 5.07 3.34
N GLY A 122 -6.42 4.10 3.05
CA GLY A 122 -5.22 3.84 3.83
C GLY A 122 -4.25 5.02 3.85
N SER A 123 -4.11 5.73 2.73
CA SER A 123 -3.28 6.95 2.64
C SER A 123 -3.83 8.09 3.50
N VAL A 124 -5.14 8.27 3.55
CA VAL A 124 -5.78 9.25 4.45
C VAL A 124 -5.45 8.94 5.91
N LEU A 125 -5.55 7.66 6.31
CA LEU A 125 -5.21 7.26 7.69
C LEU A 125 -3.71 7.42 7.99
N ALA A 126 -2.83 7.11 7.04
CA ALA A 126 -1.40 7.30 7.19
C ALA A 126 -1.03 8.79 7.31
N LEU A 127 -1.66 9.65 6.52
CA LEU A 127 -1.49 11.10 6.62
C LEU A 127 -2.04 11.65 7.95
N LEU A 128 -3.19 11.14 8.40
CA LEU A 128 -3.74 11.50 9.71
C LEU A 128 -2.76 11.18 10.83
N GLY A 129 -2.18 9.97 10.83
CA GLY A 129 -1.16 9.57 11.80
C GLY A 129 0.10 10.45 11.73
N LEU A 130 0.57 10.78 10.52
CA LEU A 130 1.72 11.67 10.35
C LEU A 130 1.45 13.09 10.87
N VAL A 131 0.26 13.63 10.63
CA VAL A 131 -0.14 14.95 11.15
C VAL A 131 -0.29 14.92 12.67
N ASP A 132 -0.80 13.81 13.22
CA ASP A 132 -0.87 13.60 14.67
C ASP A 132 0.52 13.58 15.30
N ASP A 133 1.46 12.86 14.71
CA ASP A 133 2.87 12.83 15.16
C ASP A 133 3.53 14.21 15.13
N LEU A 134 3.16 15.08 14.18
CA LEU A 134 3.73 16.43 14.03
C LEU A 134 3.08 17.48 14.94
N ARG A 135 1.76 17.41 15.17
CA ARG A 135 0.98 18.48 15.76
C ARG A 135 0.25 18.10 17.04
N GLY A 136 0.12 16.79 17.32
CA GLY A 136 -0.69 16.30 18.43
C GLY A 136 -2.15 16.64 18.23
N LEU A 137 -2.86 15.86 17.43
CA LEU A 137 -4.27 16.12 17.11
C LEU A 137 -5.17 15.78 18.30
N ASP A 138 -6.30 16.49 18.42
CA ASP A 138 -7.35 16.11 19.34
C ASP A 138 -7.88 14.72 18.99
N TRP A 139 -8.03 13.86 20.00
CA TRP A 139 -8.50 12.49 19.84
C TRP A 139 -9.89 12.42 19.19
N ARG A 140 -10.74 13.44 19.39
CA ARG A 140 -12.09 13.51 18.78
C ARG A 140 -12.00 13.68 17.27
N PHE A 141 -11.08 14.52 16.81
CA PHE A 141 -10.84 14.73 15.39
C PHE A 141 -10.32 13.44 14.75
N ARG A 142 -9.37 12.75 15.41
CA ARG A 142 -8.84 11.46 14.94
C ARG A 142 -9.94 10.42 14.77
N ILE A 143 -10.72 10.17 15.83
CA ILE A 143 -11.84 9.20 15.77
C ILE A 143 -12.87 9.62 14.71
N GLY A 144 -13.13 10.91 14.55
CA GLY A 144 -14.04 11.40 13.50
C GLY A 144 -13.58 11.01 12.10
N VAL A 145 -12.30 11.25 11.77
CA VAL A 145 -11.73 10.91 10.46
C VAL A 145 -11.67 9.38 10.27
N GLU A 146 -11.22 8.62 11.27
CA GLU A 146 -11.18 7.15 11.23
C GLU A 146 -12.58 6.56 10.99
N THR A 147 -13.59 7.10 11.67
CA THR A 147 -15.00 6.68 11.48
C THR A 147 -15.51 7.01 10.10
N LEU A 148 -15.20 8.20 9.56
CA LEU A 148 -15.58 8.57 8.20
C LEU A 148 -14.93 7.68 7.15
N VAL A 149 -13.65 7.35 7.30
CA VAL A 149 -12.96 6.42 6.39
C VAL A 149 -13.58 5.03 6.47
N ALA A 150 -13.84 4.52 7.67
CA ALA A 150 -14.51 3.24 7.85
C ALA A 150 -15.92 3.24 7.23
N ALA A 151 -16.70 4.30 7.44
CA ALA A 151 -18.00 4.47 6.81
C ALA A 151 -17.93 4.52 5.28
N ALA A 152 -16.93 5.23 4.72
CA ALA A 152 -16.70 5.28 3.28
C ALA A 152 -16.41 3.88 2.70
N VAL A 153 -15.63 3.06 3.38
CA VAL A 153 -15.35 1.67 2.95
C VAL A 153 -16.62 0.82 3.00
N VAL A 154 -17.35 0.87 4.12
CA VAL A 154 -18.56 0.03 4.31
C VAL A 154 -19.68 0.44 3.38
N PHE A 155 -20.01 1.73 3.32
CA PHE A 155 -21.15 2.22 2.55
C PHE A 155 -20.80 2.51 1.09
N GLY A 156 -19.58 2.94 0.79
CA GLY A 156 -19.15 3.27 -0.56
C GLY A 156 -18.93 2.06 -1.46
N ARG A 157 -18.51 0.94 -0.88
CA ARG A 157 -18.25 -0.31 -1.62
C ARG A 157 -19.14 -1.47 -1.19
N GLY A 158 -19.99 -1.28 -0.18
CA GLY A 158 -20.88 -2.32 0.33
C GLY A 158 -20.15 -3.49 0.97
N TRP A 159 -18.89 -3.30 1.38
CA TRP A 159 -18.10 -4.36 2.01
C TRP A 159 -18.57 -4.58 3.44
N LYS A 160 -19.17 -5.75 3.64
CA LYS A 160 -19.71 -6.18 4.94
C LYS A 160 -18.99 -7.44 5.38
N LEU A 161 -18.61 -7.47 6.64
CA LEU A 161 -18.20 -8.72 7.29
C LEU A 161 -19.48 -9.43 7.76
N THR A 162 -19.92 -10.41 7.00
CA THR A 162 -21.01 -11.32 7.43
C THR A 162 -20.40 -12.46 8.23
N LEU A 163 -20.16 -12.23 9.53
CA LEU A 163 -19.49 -13.23 10.35
C LEU A 163 -20.41 -14.38 10.77
N PHE A 164 -21.73 -14.20 10.80
CA PHE A 164 -22.71 -15.20 11.29
C PHE A 164 -24.13 -15.06 10.74
N VAL A 165 -24.36 -14.27 9.69
CA VAL A 165 -25.70 -14.11 9.10
C VAL A 165 -25.56 -14.23 7.58
N ASP A 166 -26.12 -15.31 7.03
CA ASP A 166 -26.36 -15.51 5.61
C ASP A 166 -27.50 -14.62 5.11
#